data_52ea16c3d265008e382982145e727af8
#
_entry.id   52ea16c3d265008e382982145e727af8
#
_cell.length_a   1.000
_cell.length_b   1.000
_cell.length_c   1.000
_cell.angle_alpha   90.00
_cell.angle_beta   90.00
_cell.angle_gamma   90.00
#
_symmetry.space_group_name_H-M   'P 1'
#
loop_
_entity.id
_entity.type
_entity.pdbx_description
1 polymer ?
#
loop_
_entity_poly.entity_id
_entity_poly.type
_entity_poly.pdbx_seq_one_letter_code
_entity_poly.pdbx_strand_id
1 'polypeptide(L)'
;PKGDKNVYTTYQGTGGVPIESFPRRLLFALGFLDPQILFTAYLSPESRIMYNRQINKRVGSIAPFLDYDGDPYLVVSEGKLYWIQDAYTTSNMYPYSRRSSKYLKNKKLNYIRNSVKVTIDAYNGNVSFYMIDEEDPIVKTYSRIFPDLFKPFDEMPAGLKKHIRYPEDLFKIQVEAYKTYHMEDVQVFYNQEDLWQIPDEIYSDTRQEMQPYYIIIKVPEEIKEEFILMLPFTPSKKDNMIAWLAARSDLPDYGNLLVYKLPKEKLIYGPMQIEARVDQQTEISRELSLWGQKGSRVIRGNLLAIPISDSFIYVEPVYLEAKQEEGGTSSTPATKPSPFRKSQGGGAGVSPLVEKSRSASLPELKRVIVAFSNHLVMAKDLDKALNGVLGREISPTELVTPGVSEILGADNLGKLALQHYNKAKDYLRQGNWAEYGKELENLEKVLRDMARITKEEKK
;
A
#
# COMPACT_ATOMS: atom_id res chain seq x y z
N PRO A 1 15.74 -14.17 -21.74
CA PRO A 1 17.04 -14.45 -22.37
C PRO A 1 18.05 -14.92 -21.34
N LYS A 2 18.93 -15.83 -21.73
CA LYS A 2 20.07 -16.26 -20.91
C LYS A 2 21.33 -15.88 -21.69
N GLY A 3 21.87 -14.70 -21.40
CA GLY A 3 22.84 -14.03 -22.29
C GLY A 3 22.18 -13.67 -23.63
N ASP A 4 22.89 -13.90 -24.75
CA ASP A 4 22.41 -13.61 -26.11
C ASP A 4 21.45 -14.67 -26.68
N LYS A 5 21.12 -15.72 -25.91
CA LYS A 5 20.25 -16.82 -26.37
C LYS A 5 18.83 -16.67 -25.82
N ASN A 6 17.85 -16.80 -26.70
CA ASN A 6 16.45 -16.92 -26.30
C ASN A 6 16.22 -18.30 -25.67
N VAL A 7 15.68 -18.32 -24.47
CA VAL A 7 15.23 -19.54 -23.81
C VAL A 7 13.71 -19.60 -23.93
N TYR A 8 13.22 -20.64 -24.59
CA TYR A 8 11.81 -20.90 -24.75
C TYR A 8 11.32 -21.86 -23.66
N THR A 9 10.13 -21.60 -23.15
CA THR A 9 9.44 -22.49 -22.21
C THR A 9 8.01 -22.67 -22.67
N THR A 10 7.43 -23.82 -22.36
CA THR A 10 6.02 -24.12 -22.60
C THR A 10 5.26 -24.04 -21.29
N TYR A 11 3.97 -23.69 -21.38
CA TYR A 11 3.09 -23.66 -20.21
C TYR A 11 2.85 -25.09 -19.70
N GLN A 12 3.18 -25.35 -18.43
CA GLN A 12 3.05 -26.66 -17.78
C GLN A 12 1.81 -26.75 -16.88
N GLY A 13 1.00 -25.70 -16.84
CA GLY A 13 -0.14 -25.61 -15.95
C GLY A 13 -1.42 -26.22 -16.53
N THR A 14 -2.44 -26.25 -15.68
CA THR A 14 -3.79 -26.79 -15.99
C THR A 14 -4.79 -25.69 -16.37
N GLY A 15 -4.40 -24.42 -16.30
CA GLY A 15 -5.29 -23.28 -16.57
C GLY A 15 -5.66 -23.13 -18.04
N GLY A 16 -6.67 -22.30 -18.32
CA GLY A 16 -7.15 -22.04 -19.67
C GLY A 16 -7.97 -23.21 -20.26
N VAL A 17 -8.48 -23.00 -21.48
CA VAL A 17 -9.30 -23.99 -22.21
C VAL A 17 -8.46 -24.62 -23.31
N PRO A 18 -8.34 -25.96 -23.36
CA PRO A 18 -7.67 -26.66 -24.46
C PRO A 18 -8.37 -26.37 -25.79
N ILE A 19 -7.58 -26.08 -26.84
CA ILE A 19 -8.10 -25.75 -28.18
C ILE A 19 -7.70 -26.77 -29.24
N GLU A 20 -7.47 -28.00 -28.83
CA GLU A 20 -7.11 -29.10 -29.71
C GLU A 20 -8.19 -29.33 -30.77
N SER A 21 -9.49 -29.30 -30.43
CA SER A 21 -10.58 -29.63 -31.35
C SER A 21 -10.98 -28.41 -32.22
N PHE A 22 -11.27 -28.68 -33.49
CA PHE A 22 -11.75 -27.66 -34.44
C PHE A 22 -13.00 -26.91 -33.96
N PRO A 23 -14.05 -27.55 -33.37
CA PRO A 23 -15.22 -26.82 -32.88
C PRO A 23 -14.87 -25.79 -31.80
N ARG A 24 -13.93 -26.11 -30.91
CA ARG A 24 -13.48 -25.15 -29.88
C ARG A 24 -12.72 -23.98 -30.50
N ARG A 25 -11.83 -24.24 -31.49
CA ARG A 25 -11.15 -23.17 -32.23
C ARG A 25 -12.16 -22.24 -32.91
N LEU A 26 -13.18 -22.80 -33.55
CA LEU A 26 -14.25 -22.06 -34.20
C LEU A 26 -15.01 -21.18 -33.24
N LEU A 27 -15.41 -21.70 -32.07
CA LEU A 27 -16.10 -20.94 -31.03
C LEU A 27 -15.24 -19.77 -30.50
N PHE A 28 -13.97 -19.99 -30.26
CA PHE A 28 -13.07 -18.92 -29.84
C PHE A 28 -12.79 -17.91 -30.94
N ALA A 29 -12.63 -18.35 -32.18
CA ALA A 29 -12.45 -17.45 -33.31
C ALA A 29 -13.67 -16.52 -33.51
N LEU A 30 -14.88 -17.05 -33.38
CA LEU A 30 -16.14 -16.29 -33.41
C LEU A 30 -16.27 -15.38 -32.18
N GLY A 31 -15.98 -15.90 -30.98
CA GLY A 31 -16.12 -15.17 -29.72
C GLY A 31 -15.14 -14.00 -29.59
N PHE A 32 -13.95 -14.13 -30.14
CA PHE A 32 -12.92 -13.06 -30.14
C PHE A 32 -12.91 -12.24 -31.42
N LEU A 33 -13.72 -12.63 -32.43
CA LEU A 33 -13.72 -12.04 -33.78
C LEU A 33 -12.32 -12.08 -34.41
N ASP A 34 -11.57 -13.17 -34.18
CA ASP A 34 -10.22 -13.37 -34.67
C ASP A 34 -10.11 -14.68 -35.48
N PRO A 35 -10.20 -14.61 -36.80
CA PRO A 35 -10.11 -15.79 -37.66
C PRO A 35 -8.72 -16.43 -37.68
N GLN A 36 -7.67 -15.74 -37.22
CA GLN A 36 -6.32 -16.29 -37.19
C GLN A 36 -6.22 -17.51 -36.28
N ILE A 37 -7.06 -17.61 -35.25
CA ILE A 37 -7.15 -18.78 -34.35
C ILE A 37 -7.43 -20.06 -35.11
N LEU A 38 -8.13 -19.98 -36.25
CA LEU A 38 -8.45 -21.16 -37.10
C LEU A 38 -7.31 -21.57 -38.00
N PHE A 39 -6.57 -20.60 -38.53
CA PHE A 39 -5.65 -20.82 -39.65
C PHE A 39 -4.16 -20.81 -39.24
N THR A 40 -3.84 -20.45 -37.99
CA THR A 40 -2.45 -20.39 -37.55
C THR A 40 -1.83 -21.78 -37.38
N ALA A 41 -0.62 -21.96 -37.90
CA ALA A 41 0.19 -23.15 -37.70
C ALA A 41 0.93 -23.18 -36.36
N TYR A 42 0.86 -22.10 -35.56
CA TYR A 42 1.55 -22.00 -34.27
C TYR A 42 0.83 -22.70 -33.11
N LEU A 43 -0.40 -23.17 -33.34
CA LEU A 43 -1.16 -23.88 -32.32
C LEU A 43 -0.85 -25.38 -32.36
N SER A 44 -0.35 -25.89 -31.23
CA SER A 44 -0.19 -27.33 -31.00
C SER A 44 -1.44 -27.94 -30.36
N PRO A 45 -1.60 -29.29 -30.33
CA PRO A 45 -2.67 -29.96 -29.63
C PRO A 45 -2.71 -29.59 -28.13
N GLU A 46 -1.56 -29.26 -27.52
CA GLU A 46 -1.42 -28.88 -26.13
C GLU A 46 -1.74 -27.41 -25.87
N SER A 47 -1.95 -26.62 -26.91
CA SER A 47 -2.22 -25.19 -26.77
C SER A 47 -3.51 -24.94 -26.02
N ARG A 48 -3.49 -23.92 -25.13
CA ARG A 48 -4.62 -23.52 -24.30
C ARG A 48 -4.88 -22.03 -24.44
N ILE A 49 -6.13 -21.64 -24.53
CA ILE A 49 -6.55 -20.24 -24.52
C ILE A 49 -6.80 -19.79 -23.08
N MET A 50 -6.09 -18.76 -22.65
CA MET A 50 -6.30 -18.06 -21.38
C MET A 50 -7.04 -16.75 -21.64
N TYR A 51 -8.29 -16.67 -21.18
CA TYR A 51 -9.11 -15.47 -21.29
C TYR A 51 -9.57 -14.98 -19.92
N ASN A 52 -10.16 -13.77 -19.85
CA ASN A 52 -10.47 -13.09 -18.59
C ASN A 52 -9.27 -13.08 -17.63
N ARG A 53 -8.11 -12.66 -18.15
CA ARG A 53 -6.85 -12.62 -17.38
C ARG A 53 -6.79 -11.46 -16.39
N GLN A 54 -7.51 -10.38 -16.64
CA GLN A 54 -7.66 -9.28 -15.70
C GLN A 54 -8.46 -9.76 -14.49
N ILE A 55 -7.92 -9.57 -13.28
CA ILE A 55 -8.45 -10.13 -12.04
C ILE A 55 -9.91 -9.72 -11.82
N ASN A 56 -10.20 -8.42 -11.82
CA ASN A 56 -11.57 -7.91 -11.60
C ASN A 56 -12.58 -8.46 -12.63
N LYS A 57 -12.16 -8.59 -13.90
CA LYS A 57 -13.01 -9.16 -14.94
C LYS A 57 -13.25 -10.66 -14.71
N ARG A 58 -12.20 -11.38 -14.26
CA ARG A 58 -12.27 -12.81 -14.01
C ARG A 58 -13.25 -13.13 -12.88
N VAL A 59 -13.07 -12.50 -11.71
CA VAL A 59 -13.92 -12.74 -10.54
C VAL A 59 -15.34 -12.24 -10.76
N GLY A 60 -15.51 -11.07 -11.40
CA GLY A 60 -16.82 -10.52 -11.74
C GLY A 60 -17.60 -11.34 -12.79
N SER A 61 -16.91 -12.15 -13.63
CA SER A 61 -17.58 -13.07 -14.55
C SER A 61 -18.09 -14.32 -13.83
N ILE A 62 -17.49 -14.70 -12.69
CA ILE A 62 -17.89 -15.88 -11.90
C ILE A 62 -19.01 -15.51 -10.94
N ALA A 63 -18.84 -14.40 -10.18
CA ALA A 63 -19.81 -13.93 -9.19
C ALA A 63 -20.19 -12.45 -9.45
N PRO A 64 -21.00 -12.17 -10.49
CA PRO A 64 -21.38 -10.82 -10.89
C PRO A 64 -22.30 -10.09 -9.90
N PHE A 65 -22.82 -10.80 -8.91
CA PHE A 65 -23.68 -10.29 -7.85
C PHE A 65 -22.91 -9.73 -6.66
N LEU A 66 -21.58 -9.91 -6.61
CA LEU A 66 -20.70 -9.26 -5.64
C LEU A 66 -20.12 -7.98 -6.22
N ASP A 67 -19.82 -7.03 -5.35
CA ASP A 67 -18.97 -5.88 -5.66
C ASP A 67 -17.54 -6.19 -5.22
N TYR A 68 -16.57 -5.61 -5.92
CA TYR A 68 -15.15 -5.89 -5.71
C TYR A 68 -14.40 -4.62 -5.37
N ASP A 69 -13.45 -4.73 -4.44
CA ASP A 69 -12.50 -3.66 -4.14
C ASP A 69 -11.69 -3.26 -5.39
N GLY A 70 -11.29 -2.02 -5.46
CA GLY A 70 -10.53 -1.49 -6.59
C GLY A 70 -9.11 -2.04 -6.68
N ASP A 71 -8.58 -2.60 -5.60
CA ASP A 71 -7.16 -2.95 -5.45
C ASP A 71 -6.90 -4.44 -5.16
N PRO A 72 -6.95 -5.31 -6.20
CA PRO A 72 -6.45 -6.67 -6.08
C PRO A 72 -4.93 -6.67 -5.86
N TYR A 73 -4.44 -7.43 -4.91
CA TYR A 73 -3.02 -7.47 -4.57
C TYR A 73 -2.39 -8.85 -4.73
N LEU A 74 -1.11 -8.85 -5.11
CA LEU A 74 -0.33 -10.06 -5.37
C LEU A 74 0.46 -10.47 -4.12
N VAL A 75 0.39 -11.75 -3.78
CA VAL A 75 1.12 -12.30 -2.63
C VAL A 75 1.93 -13.55 -3.04
N VAL A 76 3.02 -13.80 -2.32
CA VAL A 76 3.83 -15.00 -2.46
C VAL A 76 3.54 -15.91 -1.28
N SER A 77 3.06 -17.11 -1.54
CA SER A 77 2.81 -18.13 -0.52
C SER A 77 3.33 -19.48 -1.00
N GLU A 78 4.16 -20.13 -0.21
CA GLU A 78 4.73 -21.45 -0.51
C GLU A 78 5.39 -21.56 -1.89
N GLY A 79 6.11 -20.49 -2.29
CA GLY A 79 6.79 -20.43 -3.59
C GLY A 79 5.89 -20.23 -4.80
N LYS A 80 4.60 -19.94 -4.60
CA LYS A 80 3.62 -19.64 -5.65
C LYS A 80 3.09 -18.23 -5.51
N LEU A 81 2.62 -17.69 -6.63
CA LEU A 81 1.99 -16.37 -6.71
C LEU A 81 0.47 -16.51 -6.68
N TYR A 82 -0.17 -15.73 -5.82
CA TYR A 82 -1.62 -15.63 -5.72
C TYR A 82 -2.05 -14.18 -5.74
N TRP A 83 -3.16 -13.91 -6.41
CA TRP A 83 -3.89 -12.66 -6.23
C TRP A 83 -4.90 -12.84 -5.11
N ILE A 84 -5.04 -11.84 -4.28
CA ILE A 84 -6.13 -11.73 -3.32
C ILE A 84 -6.99 -10.53 -3.73
N GLN A 85 -8.29 -10.74 -3.75
CA GLN A 85 -9.30 -9.74 -4.11
C GLN A 85 -10.38 -9.71 -3.05
N ASP A 86 -10.63 -8.53 -2.51
CA ASP A 86 -11.74 -8.33 -1.60
C ASP A 86 -13.06 -8.21 -2.36
N ALA A 87 -14.10 -8.82 -1.82
CA ALA A 87 -15.43 -8.78 -2.38
C ALA A 87 -16.46 -8.40 -1.31
N TYR A 88 -17.45 -7.63 -1.76
CA TYR A 88 -18.47 -7.03 -0.92
C TYR A 88 -19.86 -7.55 -1.26
N THR A 89 -20.66 -7.71 -0.22
CA THR A 89 -22.11 -7.71 -0.32
C THR A 89 -22.60 -6.29 -0.12
N THR A 90 -23.49 -5.83 -0.99
CA THR A 90 -23.98 -4.44 -0.99
C THR A 90 -25.48 -4.36 -1.17
N SER A 91 -26.08 -3.29 -0.63
CA SER A 91 -27.48 -2.95 -0.86
C SER A 91 -27.67 -1.44 -0.82
N ASN A 92 -28.74 -0.98 -1.47
CA ASN A 92 -29.21 0.40 -1.38
C ASN A 92 -30.58 0.52 -0.66
N MET A 93 -31.02 -0.58 -0.04
CA MET A 93 -32.37 -0.71 0.52
C MET A 93 -32.37 -0.82 2.06
N TYR A 94 -31.23 -0.61 2.71
CA TYR A 94 -31.16 -0.66 4.18
C TYR A 94 -31.91 0.54 4.79
N PRO A 95 -32.87 0.33 5.70
CA PRO A 95 -33.67 1.42 6.25
C PRO A 95 -32.85 2.33 7.15
N TYR A 96 -33.17 3.62 7.13
CA TYR A 96 -32.56 4.67 7.98
C TYR A 96 -31.04 4.80 7.90
N SER A 97 -30.40 4.30 6.85
CA SER A 97 -28.97 4.38 6.64
C SER A 97 -28.59 5.44 5.59
N ARG A 98 -27.51 6.17 5.86
CA ARG A 98 -26.96 7.15 4.92
C ARG A 98 -26.47 6.47 3.65
N ARG A 99 -26.73 7.08 2.50
CA ARG A 99 -26.22 6.61 1.21
C ARG A 99 -24.83 7.16 0.95
N SER A 100 -23.93 6.26 0.52
CA SER A 100 -22.62 6.61 -0.04
C SER A 100 -22.67 6.51 -1.57
N SER A 101 -21.97 7.42 -2.26
CA SER A 101 -21.88 7.40 -3.73
C SER A 101 -20.47 7.72 -4.24
N LYS A 102 -19.50 7.94 -3.33
CA LYS A 102 -18.13 8.40 -3.70
C LYS A 102 -17.23 7.23 -4.16
N TYR A 103 -17.46 6.02 -3.64
CA TYR A 103 -16.61 4.85 -3.88
C TYR A 103 -17.36 3.72 -4.59
N LEU A 104 -16.72 2.62 -4.89
CA LEU A 104 -17.29 1.45 -5.57
C LEU A 104 -18.01 1.82 -6.89
N LYS A 105 -17.26 2.49 -7.78
CA LYS A 105 -17.76 2.89 -9.10
C LYS A 105 -18.98 3.83 -9.03
N ASN A 106 -19.03 4.68 -8.00
CA ASN A 106 -20.14 5.64 -7.76
C ASN A 106 -21.52 4.98 -7.60
N LYS A 107 -21.59 3.73 -7.17
CA LYS A 107 -22.86 3.09 -6.81
C LYS A 107 -23.46 3.78 -5.59
N LYS A 108 -24.74 4.12 -5.67
CA LYS A 108 -25.50 4.60 -4.51
C LYS A 108 -25.86 3.42 -3.62
N LEU A 109 -25.09 3.20 -2.56
CA LEU A 109 -25.31 2.11 -1.61
C LEU A 109 -25.40 2.65 -0.19
N ASN A 110 -26.08 1.91 0.69
CA ASN A 110 -26.23 2.23 2.10
C ASN A 110 -26.05 1.00 3.02
N TYR A 111 -25.59 -0.09 2.43
CA TYR A 111 -25.13 -1.30 3.13
C TYR A 111 -23.94 -1.86 2.37
N ILE A 112 -22.88 -2.17 3.10
CA ILE A 112 -21.67 -2.82 2.58
C ILE A 112 -21.02 -3.65 3.67
N ARG A 113 -20.63 -4.88 3.33
CA ARG A 113 -19.80 -5.74 4.18
C ARG A 113 -18.70 -6.40 3.36
N ASN A 114 -17.52 -6.53 3.91
CA ASN A 114 -16.43 -7.33 3.32
C ASN A 114 -16.62 -8.80 3.71
N SER A 115 -17.57 -9.44 3.09
CA SER A 115 -18.01 -10.79 3.48
C SER A 115 -17.22 -11.89 2.80
N VAL A 116 -16.45 -11.58 1.74
CA VAL A 116 -15.76 -12.59 0.94
C VAL A 116 -14.35 -12.16 0.60
N LYS A 117 -13.39 -13.06 0.80
CA LYS A 117 -12.02 -12.99 0.26
C LYS A 117 -11.91 -13.95 -0.92
N VAL A 118 -11.42 -13.45 -2.03
CA VAL A 118 -11.23 -14.24 -3.26
C VAL A 118 -9.74 -14.43 -3.50
N THR A 119 -9.32 -15.67 -3.72
CA THR A 119 -7.94 -15.98 -4.10
C THR A 119 -7.88 -16.51 -5.52
N ILE A 120 -6.88 -16.09 -6.26
CA ILE A 120 -6.67 -16.50 -7.64
C ILE A 120 -5.22 -16.99 -7.80
N ASP A 121 -5.04 -18.26 -8.16
CA ASP A 121 -3.75 -18.80 -8.56
C ASP A 121 -3.25 -18.06 -9.81
N ALA A 122 -2.14 -17.33 -9.69
CA ALA A 122 -1.62 -16.51 -10.79
C ALA A 122 -1.11 -17.34 -11.98
N TYR A 123 -0.77 -18.61 -11.76
CA TYR A 123 -0.28 -19.51 -12.81
C TYR A 123 -1.40 -20.24 -13.55
N ASN A 124 -2.34 -20.84 -12.80
CA ASN A 124 -3.44 -21.61 -13.38
C ASN A 124 -4.73 -20.81 -13.55
N GLY A 125 -4.88 -19.72 -12.80
CA GLY A 125 -6.07 -18.88 -12.80
C GLY A 125 -7.26 -19.52 -12.04
N ASN A 126 -7.03 -20.51 -11.18
CA ASN A 126 -8.06 -21.07 -10.32
C ASN A 126 -8.53 -20.03 -9.31
N VAL A 127 -9.85 -19.92 -9.13
CA VAL A 127 -10.48 -18.94 -8.25
C VAL A 127 -11.18 -19.68 -7.11
N SER A 128 -10.98 -19.20 -5.87
CA SER A 128 -11.69 -19.68 -4.69
C SER A 128 -12.27 -18.49 -3.93
N PHE A 129 -13.53 -18.59 -3.51
CA PHE A 129 -14.24 -17.59 -2.73
C PHE A 129 -14.36 -18.09 -1.28
N TYR A 130 -13.84 -17.35 -0.31
CA TYR A 130 -13.87 -17.68 1.11
C TYR A 130 -14.76 -16.70 1.86
N MET A 131 -15.76 -17.20 2.58
CA MET A 131 -16.62 -16.38 3.45
C MET A 131 -15.85 -16.03 4.71
N ILE A 132 -15.54 -14.72 4.90
CA ILE A 132 -14.87 -14.22 6.10
C ILE A 132 -15.88 -13.71 7.13
N ASP A 133 -17.06 -13.26 6.70
CA ASP A 133 -18.16 -12.81 7.55
C ASP A 133 -19.37 -13.74 7.37
N GLU A 134 -19.40 -14.77 8.17
CA GLU A 134 -20.50 -15.75 8.14
C GLU A 134 -21.81 -15.20 8.71
N GLU A 135 -21.80 -14.05 9.40
CA GLU A 135 -22.99 -13.43 9.95
C GLU A 135 -23.73 -12.53 8.95
N ASP A 136 -23.13 -12.24 7.79
CA ASP A 136 -23.79 -11.47 6.76
C ASP A 136 -24.97 -12.23 6.12
N PRO A 137 -26.22 -11.73 6.22
CA PRO A 137 -27.39 -12.39 5.69
C PRO A 137 -27.37 -12.49 4.16
N ILE A 138 -26.71 -11.58 3.47
CA ILE A 138 -26.64 -11.56 2.00
C ILE A 138 -25.73 -12.69 1.52
N VAL A 139 -24.50 -12.80 2.06
CA VAL A 139 -23.61 -13.89 1.67
C VAL A 139 -24.16 -15.26 2.06
N LYS A 140 -24.83 -15.37 3.23
CA LYS A 140 -25.57 -16.58 3.62
C LYS A 140 -26.63 -16.99 2.58
N THR A 141 -27.32 -16.02 2.03
CA THR A 141 -28.32 -16.27 0.98
C THR A 141 -27.65 -16.76 -0.29
N TYR A 142 -26.58 -16.09 -0.73
CA TYR A 142 -25.84 -16.50 -1.93
C TYR A 142 -25.17 -17.87 -1.76
N SER A 143 -24.67 -18.21 -0.60
CA SER A 143 -24.07 -19.53 -0.35
C SER A 143 -25.09 -20.68 -0.45
N ARG A 144 -26.35 -20.42 -0.14
CA ARG A 144 -27.45 -21.41 -0.33
C ARG A 144 -27.88 -21.53 -1.79
N ILE A 145 -27.81 -20.42 -2.55
CA ILE A 145 -28.14 -20.43 -3.99
C ILE A 145 -27.02 -21.09 -4.80
N PHE A 146 -25.75 -20.86 -4.40
CA PHE A 146 -24.56 -21.40 -5.06
C PHE A 146 -23.69 -22.18 -4.07
N PRO A 147 -24.07 -23.38 -3.65
CA PRO A 147 -23.44 -24.14 -2.57
C PRO A 147 -21.97 -24.50 -2.84
N ASP A 148 -21.58 -24.66 -4.12
CA ASP A 148 -20.21 -25.05 -4.50
C ASP A 148 -19.29 -23.85 -4.75
N LEU A 149 -19.81 -22.62 -4.68
CA LEU A 149 -19.05 -21.42 -4.98
C LEU A 149 -18.24 -20.94 -3.78
N PHE A 150 -18.85 -20.96 -2.61
CA PHE A 150 -18.28 -20.41 -1.40
C PHE A 150 -17.70 -21.48 -0.49
N LYS A 151 -16.53 -21.22 0.05
CA LYS A 151 -15.85 -22.04 1.05
C LYS A 151 -15.83 -21.33 2.40
N PRO A 152 -15.87 -22.07 3.53
CA PRO A 152 -15.60 -21.48 4.84
C PRO A 152 -14.22 -20.81 4.87
N PHE A 153 -14.07 -19.75 5.65
CA PHE A 153 -12.78 -19.06 5.80
C PHE A 153 -11.69 -19.99 6.34
N ASP A 154 -12.06 -20.95 7.19
CA ASP A 154 -11.12 -21.90 7.77
C ASP A 154 -10.41 -22.79 6.74
N GLU A 155 -11.03 -23.02 5.60
CA GLU A 155 -10.42 -23.76 4.48
C GLU A 155 -9.39 -22.94 3.68
N MET A 156 -9.27 -21.64 3.94
CA MET A 156 -8.26 -20.82 3.30
C MET A 156 -6.86 -21.25 3.76
N PRO A 157 -5.90 -21.48 2.86
CA PRO A 157 -4.54 -21.88 3.23
C PRO A 157 -3.91 -20.92 4.25
N ALA A 158 -3.28 -21.46 5.29
CA ALA A 158 -2.70 -20.67 6.37
C ALA A 158 -1.66 -19.65 5.87
N GLY A 159 -0.91 -19.99 4.82
CA GLY A 159 0.03 -19.07 4.17
C GLY A 159 -0.69 -17.86 3.56
N LEU A 160 -1.89 -18.02 2.99
CA LEU A 160 -2.66 -16.91 2.42
C LEU A 160 -3.39 -16.11 3.50
N LYS A 161 -3.85 -16.74 4.59
CA LYS A 161 -4.46 -16.04 5.74
C LYS A 161 -3.54 -14.98 6.34
N LYS A 162 -2.23 -15.20 6.32
CA LYS A 162 -1.21 -14.23 6.80
C LYS A 162 -1.05 -12.99 5.92
N HIS A 163 -1.62 -13.02 4.72
CA HIS A 163 -1.51 -11.92 3.75
C HIS A 163 -2.83 -11.17 3.55
N ILE A 164 -3.88 -11.52 4.28
CA ILE A 164 -5.12 -10.75 4.21
C ILE A 164 -4.88 -9.36 4.80
N ARG A 165 -5.59 -8.38 4.21
CA ARG A 165 -5.56 -6.99 4.69
C ARG A 165 -6.96 -6.41 4.69
N TYR A 166 -7.16 -5.35 5.46
CA TYR A 166 -8.44 -4.64 5.45
C TYR A 166 -8.61 -3.86 4.15
N PRO A 167 -9.75 -3.93 3.44
CA PRO A 167 -9.91 -3.36 2.10
C PRO A 167 -10.07 -1.84 2.11
N GLU A 168 -9.42 -1.17 1.16
CA GLU A 168 -9.36 0.29 1.11
C GLU A 168 -10.70 0.95 0.81
N ASP A 169 -11.49 0.43 -0.14
CA ASP A 169 -12.76 1.04 -0.51
C ASP A 169 -13.75 1.03 0.65
N LEU A 170 -13.81 -0.06 1.42
CA LEU A 170 -14.64 -0.12 2.62
C LEU A 170 -14.15 0.87 3.68
N PHE A 171 -12.85 0.92 3.92
CA PHE A 171 -12.24 1.85 4.87
C PHE A 171 -12.54 3.30 4.51
N LYS A 172 -12.41 3.68 3.24
CA LYS A 172 -12.73 5.02 2.73
C LYS A 172 -14.20 5.40 2.99
N ILE A 173 -15.12 4.45 2.79
CA ILE A 173 -16.56 4.66 3.09
C ILE A 173 -16.77 4.89 4.59
N GLN A 174 -16.11 4.11 5.45
CA GLN A 174 -16.19 4.24 6.90
C GLN A 174 -15.59 5.57 7.39
N VAL A 175 -14.43 5.95 6.84
CA VAL A 175 -13.79 7.26 7.10
C VAL A 175 -14.75 8.41 6.76
N GLU A 176 -15.36 8.38 5.58
CA GLU A 176 -16.33 9.41 5.17
C GLU A 176 -17.55 9.50 6.09
N ALA A 177 -18.00 8.38 6.61
CA ALA A 177 -19.08 8.38 7.60
C ALA A 177 -18.58 8.93 8.95
N TYR A 178 -17.42 8.49 9.41
CA TYR A 178 -16.90 8.80 10.73
C TYR A 178 -16.55 10.29 10.90
N LYS A 179 -16.19 11.00 9.82
CA LYS A 179 -15.99 12.47 9.82
C LYS A 179 -17.13 13.25 10.46
N THR A 180 -18.35 12.70 10.39
CA THR A 180 -19.56 13.30 10.95
C THR A 180 -20.05 12.54 12.20
N TYR A 181 -20.04 11.20 12.15
CA TYR A 181 -20.67 10.36 13.19
C TYR A 181 -19.81 10.16 14.45
N HIS A 182 -18.63 10.77 14.53
CA HIS A 182 -17.87 10.84 15.80
C HIS A 182 -18.44 11.84 16.81
N MET A 183 -19.34 12.73 16.37
CA MET A 183 -19.99 13.71 17.24
C MET A 183 -21.12 13.05 18.02
N GLU A 184 -20.98 12.99 19.35
CA GLU A 184 -21.94 12.34 20.26
C GLU A 184 -23.05 13.29 20.70
N ASP A 185 -22.75 14.58 20.85
CA ASP A 185 -23.73 15.58 21.19
C ASP A 185 -24.65 15.90 20.02
N VAL A 186 -25.97 15.83 20.24
CA VAL A 186 -26.99 15.99 19.20
C VAL A 186 -26.97 17.40 18.57
N GLN A 187 -26.72 18.43 19.40
CA GLN A 187 -26.68 19.81 18.91
C GLN A 187 -25.42 20.08 18.11
N VAL A 188 -24.26 19.61 18.58
CA VAL A 188 -22.97 19.67 17.86
C VAL A 188 -23.06 18.92 16.54
N PHE A 189 -23.69 17.73 16.56
CA PHE A 189 -23.94 16.94 15.34
C PHE A 189 -24.84 17.66 14.35
N TYR A 190 -25.97 18.24 14.81
CA TYR A 190 -26.92 18.94 13.94
C TYR A 190 -26.29 20.18 13.31
N ASN A 191 -25.54 20.97 14.11
CA ASN A 191 -24.86 22.18 13.65
C ASN A 191 -23.56 21.90 12.90
N GLN A 192 -23.05 20.66 12.93
CA GLN A 192 -21.74 20.24 12.37
C GLN A 192 -20.56 21.09 12.90
N GLU A 193 -20.56 21.38 14.21
CA GLU A 193 -19.59 22.28 14.83
C GLU A 193 -18.19 21.67 14.91
N ASP A 194 -18.09 20.36 15.14
CA ASP A 194 -16.83 19.61 15.23
C ASP A 194 -16.64 18.67 14.02
N LEU A 195 -16.95 19.12 12.82
CA LEU A 195 -16.77 18.31 11.62
C LEU A 195 -15.29 18.05 11.34
N TRP A 196 -14.94 16.78 11.10
CA TRP A 196 -13.60 16.39 10.71
C TRP A 196 -13.46 16.30 9.18
N GLN A 197 -12.21 16.38 8.72
CA GLN A 197 -11.87 16.19 7.32
C GLN A 197 -10.60 15.33 7.18
N ILE A 198 -10.45 14.70 6.04
CA ILE A 198 -9.19 14.08 5.64
C ILE A 198 -8.25 15.22 5.25
N PRO A 199 -7.02 15.28 5.77
CA PRO A 199 -6.07 16.30 5.37
C PRO A 199 -5.64 16.12 3.93
N ASP A 200 -5.20 17.22 3.32
CA ASP A 200 -4.54 17.19 2.03
C ASP A 200 -3.02 16.96 2.18
N GLU A 201 -2.40 16.52 1.11
CA GLU A 201 -0.95 16.39 0.92
C GLU A 201 -0.55 16.99 -0.43
N ILE A 202 0.75 17.21 -0.66
CA ILE A 202 1.28 17.58 -1.97
C ILE A 202 1.92 16.34 -2.60
N TYR A 203 1.27 15.80 -3.63
CA TYR A 203 1.84 14.73 -4.45
C TYR A 203 2.33 15.31 -5.78
N SER A 204 3.63 15.15 -6.05
CA SER A 204 4.31 15.83 -7.17
C SER A 204 4.19 17.36 -7.02
N ASP A 205 3.37 18.01 -7.82
CA ASP A 205 3.09 19.46 -7.77
C ASP A 205 1.58 19.73 -7.53
N THR A 206 0.84 18.71 -7.10
CA THR A 206 -0.62 18.78 -7.00
C THR A 206 -1.08 18.52 -5.57
N ARG A 207 -1.91 19.42 -5.06
CA ARG A 207 -2.61 19.20 -3.80
C ARG A 207 -3.72 18.18 -4.00
N GLN A 208 -3.73 17.12 -3.17
CA GLN A 208 -4.72 16.06 -3.19
C GLN A 208 -5.10 15.63 -1.77
N GLU A 209 -6.29 15.06 -1.61
CA GLU A 209 -6.71 14.44 -0.35
C GLU A 209 -5.85 13.20 -0.08
N MET A 210 -5.30 13.06 1.13
CA MET A 210 -4.51 11.90 1.53
C MET A 210 -5.28 10.60 1.29
N GLN A 211 -4.58 9.58 0.82
CA GLN A 211 -5.14 8.24 0.67
C GLN A 211 -4.79 7.39 1.89
N PRO A 212 -5.63 6.42 2.26
CA PRO A 212 -5.29 5.44 3.28
C PRO A 212 -4.00 4.70 2.91
N TYR A 213 -3.19 4.38 3.89
CA TYR A 213 -1.95 3.63 3.70
C TYR A 213 -1.80 2.53 4.75
N TYR A 214 -1.16 1.44 4.33
CA TYR A 214 -0.85 0.32 5.20
C TYR A 214 0.49 0.56 5.89
N ILE A 215 0.54 0.22 7.18
CA ILE A 215 1.75 0.32 7.99
C ILE A 215 1.77 -0.77 9.05
N ILE A 216 2.97 -1.18 9.45
CA ILE A 216 3.18 -2.05 10.61
C ILE A 216 3.66 -1.16 11.74
N ILE A 217 2.85 -1.03 12.79
CA ILE A 217 3.19 -0.25 13.97
C ILE A 217 2.69 -0.95 15.23
N LYS A 218 3.28 -0.57 16.36
CA LYS A 218 2.72 -0.89 17.66
C LYS A 218 1.59 0.08 17.95
N VAL A 219 0.37 -0.46 17.94
CA VAL A 219 -0.83 0.32 18.27
C VAL A 219 -0.78 0.68 19.76
N PRO A 220 -1.20 1.89 20.19
CA PRO A 220 -1.28 2.24 21.60
C PRO A 220 -2.04 1.18 22.41
N GLU A 221 -1.53 0.88 23.62
CA GLU A 221 -2.04 -0.15 24.53
C GLU A 221 -1.81 -1.61 24.11
N GLU A 222 -1.30 -1.87 22.90
CA GLU A 222 -0.95 -3.21 22.44
C GLU A 222 0.53 -3.54 22.70
N ILE A 223 0.81 -4.83 22.88
CA ILE A 223 2.19 -5.30 23.14
C ILE A 223 2.94 -5.56 21.85
N LYS A 224 2.24 -6.03 20.81
CA LYS A 224 2.81 -6.45 19.53
C LYS A 224 2.58 -5.39 18.46
N GLU A 225 3.46 -5.41 17.46
CA GLU A 225 3.26 -4.68 16.21
C GLU A 225 2.15 -5.36 15.39
N GLU A 226 1.36 -4.54 14.70
CA GLU A 226 0.24 -4.98 13.89
C GLU A 226 0.26 -4.32 12.52
N PHE A 227 -0.22 -5.04 11.54
CA PHE A 227 -0.48 -4.53 10.20
C PHE A 227 -1.84 -3.83 10.19
N ILE A 228 -1.84 -2.54 9.96
CA ILE A 228 -3.04 -1.71 9.98
C ILE A 228 -3.16 -0.88 8.70
N LEU A 229 -4.40 -0.55 8.33
CA LEU A 229 -4.72 0.47 7.33
C LEU A 229 -5.15 1.72 8.08
N MET A 230 -4.51 2.86 7.83
CA MET A 230 -4.78 4.07 8.60
C MET A 230 -4.95 5.32 7.77
N LEU A 231 -5.59 6.33 8.38
CA LEU A 231 -5.75 7.66 7.85
C LEU A 231 -5.87 8.69 8.98
N PRO A 232 -5.16 9.84 8.90
CA PRO A 232 -5.30 10.92 9.86
C PRO A 232 -6.53 11.80 9.60
N PHE A 233 -6.92 12.58 10.64
CA PHE A 233 -7.96 13.60 10.55
C PHE A 233 -7.48 14.95 11.06
N THR A 234 -8.00 16.00 10.42
CA THR A 234 -7.92 17.38 10.88
C THR A 234 -9.34 17.94 11.11
N PRO A 235 -9.53 18.98 11.95
CA PRO A 235 -10.80 19.68 12.00
C PRO A 235 -11.12 20.31 10.65
N SER A 236 -12.38 20.38 10.31
CA SER A 236 -12.80 21.20 9.15
C SER A 236 -12.29 22.64 9.31
N LYS A 237 -11.63 23.18 8.29
CA LYS A 237 -11.03 24.53 8.25
C LYS A 237 -9.77 24.76 9.10
N LYS A 238 -9.14 23.70 9.61
CA LYS A 238 -7.85 23.81 10.32
C LYS A 238 -6.92 22.69 9.84
N ASP A 239 -5.62 22.95 9.85
CA ASP A 239 -4.63 22.01 9.33
C ASP A 239 -3.90 21.21 10.42
N ASN A 240 -4.19 21.44 11.71
CA ASN A 240 -3.60 20.66 12.80
C ASN A 240 -4.27 19.30 12.94
N MET A 241 -3.48 18.27 13.30
CA MET A 241 -3.99 16.92 13.55
C MET A 241 -4.85 16.87 14.82
N ILE A 242 -5.93 16.08 14.77
CA ILE A 242 -6.81 15.87 15.94
C ILE A 242 -7.05 14.41 16.26
N ALA A 243 -6.97 13.54 15.27
CA ALA A 243 -7.21 12.10 15.43
C ALA A 243 -6.62 11.32 14.27
N TRP A 244 -6.60 10.02 14.39
CA TRP A 244 -6.42 9.08 13.30
C TRP A 244 -7.32 7.86 13.49
N LEU A 245 -7.74 7.29 12.37
CA LEU A 245 -8.51 6.05 12.30
C LEU A 245 -7.63 4.95 11.73
N ALA A 246 -7.70 3.77 12.31
CA ALA A 246 -7.06 2.58 11.79
C ALA A 246 -8.02 1.41 11.71
N ALA A 247 -7.83 0.55 10.73
CA ALA A 247 -8.46 -0.76 10.62
C ALA A 247 -7.40 -1.84 10.81
N ARG A 248 -7.62 -2.76 11.76
CA ARG A 248 -6.71 -3.88 12.03
C ARG A 248 -6.83 -4.92 10.93
N SER A 249 -5.68 -5.37 10.42
CA SER A 249 -5.61 -6.38 9.33
C SER A 249 -5.20 -7.77 9.82
N ASP A 250 -4.61 -7.88 11.00
CA ASP A 250 -4.15 -9.14 11.56
C ASP A 250 -5.26 -9.88 12.32
N LEU A 251 -5.23 -11.21 12.25
CA LEU A 251 -6.09 -12.08 13.03
C LEU A 251 -5.57 -12.18 14.48
N PRO A 252 -6.44 -12.28 15.50
CA PRO A 252 -7.90 -12.44 15.43
C PRO A 252 -8.69 -11.13 15.30
N ASP A 253 -8.03 -9.97 15.39
CA ASP A 253 -8.66 -8.65 15.48
C ASP A 253 -8.99 -8.02 14.13
N TYR A 254 -8.91 -8.79 13.06
CA TYR A 254 -9.24 -8.34 11.71
C TYR A 254 -10.61 -7.63 11.65
N GLY A 255 -10.59 -6.42 11.09
CA GLY A 255 -11.80 -5.64 10.88
C GLY A 255 -12.19 -4.72 12.05
N ASN A 256 -11.51 -4.81 13.19
CA ASN A 256 -11.70 -3.86 14.28
C ASN A 256 -11.17 -2.48 13.87
N LEU A 257 -12.00 -1.46 14.08
CA LEU A 257 -11.62 -0.07 13.83
C LEU A 257 -11.19 0.58 15.15
N LEU A 258 -10.06 1.27 15.10
CA LEU A 258 -9.49 2.02 16.22
C LEU A 258 -9.48 3.50 15.87
N VAL A 259 -10.01 4.34 16.77
CA VAL A 259 -9.92 5.79 16.67
C VAL A 259 -9.07 6.31 17.82
N TYR A 260 -8.00 6.98 17.47
CA TYR A 260 -7.12 7.60 18.44
C TYR A 260 -7.26 9.11 18.40
N LYS A 261 -7.83 9.70 19.47
CA LYS A 261 -8.00 11.15 19.61
C LYS A 261 -6.74 11.73 20.27
N LEU A 262 -6.18 12.76 19.65
CA LEU A 262 -4.99 13.42 20.16
C LEU A 262 -5.34 14.39 21.29
N PRO A 263 -4.43 14.61 22.26
CA PRO A 263 -4.64 15.57 23.34
C PRO A 263 -4.88 16.98 22.81
N LYS A 264 -5.93 17.66 23.26
CA LYS A 264 -6.28 19.01 22.80
C LYS A 264 -5.26 20.07 23.22
N GLU A 265 -4.53 19.83 24.28
CA GLU A 265 -3.52 20.74 24.84
C GLU A 265 -2.21 20.73 24.03
N LYS A 266 -2.00 19.74 23.18
CA LYS A 266 -0.79 19.58 22.37
C LYS A 266 -1.08 19.90 20.92
N LEU A 267 -0.44 20.95 20.42
CA LEU A 267 -0.51 21.25 18.99
C LEU A 267 0.33 20.24 18.20
N ILE A 268 -0.33 19.41 17.39
CA ILE A 268 0.31 18.46 16.49
C ILE A 268 0.08 18.96 15.07
N TYR A 269 1.17 19.19 14.34
CA TYR A 269 1.12 19.68 12.96
C TYR A 269 0.40 18.67 12.08
N GLY A 270 -0.48 19.13 11.20
CA GLY A 270 -1.04 18.29 10.16
C GLY A 270 -0.20 18.27 8.89
N PRO A 271 -0.52 17.38 7.96
CA PRO A 271 0.24 17.18 6.72
C PRO A 271 0.53 18.48 5.97
N MET A 272 -0.46 19.31 5.68
CA MET A 272 -0.26 20.58 4.97
C MET A 272 0.62 21.59 5.73
N GLN A 273 0.65 21.54 7.06
CA GLN A 273 1.56 22.37 7.85
C GLN A 273 3.01 21.87 7.74
N ILE A 274 3.21 20.55 7.64
CA ILE A 274 4.53 19.97 7.37
C ILE A 274 5.00 20.34 5.96
N GLU A 275 4.13 20.23 4.96
CA GLU A 275 4.40 20.64 3.58
C GLU A 275 4.85 22.12 3.51
N ALA A 276 4.10 23.00 4.16
CA ALA A 276 4.47 24.42 4.23
C ALA A 276 5.83 24.64 4.89
N ARG A 277 6.17 23.88 5.94
CA ARG A 277 7.49 23.96 6.60
C ARG A 277 8.61 23.45 5.69
N VAL A 278 8.38 22.41 4.91
CA VAL A 278 9.33 21.90 3.89
C VAL A 278 9.64 23.02 2.89
N ASP A 279 8.62 23.70 2.37
CA ASP A 279 8.78 24.77 1.39
C ASP A 279 9.45 26.03 1.98
N GLN A 280 9.23 26.30 3.28
CA GLN A 280 9.83 27.43 3.99
C GLN A 280 11.30 27.20 4.36
N GLN A 281 11.75 25.96 4.47
CA GLN A 281 13.14 25.67 4.83
C GLN A 281 14.06 25.95 3.66
N THR A 282 14.87 26.99 3.79
CA THR A 282 15.71 27.55 2.71
C THR A 282 16.59 26.51 2.01
N GLU A 283 17.22 25.61 2.77
CA GLU A 283 18.12 24.60 2.22
C GLU A 283 17.35 23.58 1.36
N ILE A 284 16.22 23.10 1.85
CA ILE A 284 15.38 22.13 1.14
C ILE A 284 14.75 22.77 -0.10
N SER A 285 14.11 23.93 0.06
CA SER A 285 13.48 24.66 -1.02
C SER A 285 14.46 25.00 -2.15
N ARG A 286 15.69 25.40 -1.80
CA ARG A 286 16.77 25.64 -2.79
C ARG A 286 17.15 24.37 -3.53
N GLU A 287 17.34 23.24 -2.84
CA GLU A 287 17.75 21.97 -3.45
C GLU A 287 16.66 21.44 -4.39
N LEU A 288 15.38 21.45 -3.97
CA LEU A 288 14.24 21.06 -4.79
C LEU A 288 14.10 21.96 -6.03
N SER A 289 14.26 23.29 -5.87
CA SER A 289 14.21 24.24 -6.98
C SER A 289 15.32 24.03 -8.01
N LEU A 290 16.54 23.74 -7.55
CA LEU A 290 17.67 23.43 -8.44
C LEU A 290 17.42 22.17 -9.27
N TRP A 291 16.85 21.12 -8.66
CA TRP A 291 16.53 19.89 -9.37
C TRP A 291 15.35 20.03 -10.33
N GLY A 292 14.41 20.94 -10.06
CA GLY A 292 13.28 21.23 -10.94
C GLY A 292 13.62 22.02 -12.20
N GLN A 293 14.90 22.42 -12.38
CA GLN A 293 15.36 23.17 -13.56
C GLN A 293 15.39 22.30 -14.82
N LYS A 294 15.83 22.89 -15.95
CA LYS A 294 15.82 22.26 -17.27
C LYS A 294 16.34 20.81 -17.26
N GLY A 295 15.54 19.88 -17.78
CA GLY A 295 15.91 18.48 -18.00
C GLY A 295 15.47 17.52 -16.92
N SER A 296 14.95 17.97 -15.78
CA SER A 296 14.44 17.10 -14.73
C SER A 296 13.13 17.56 -14.10
N ARG A 297 12.40 16.64 -13.48
CA ARG A 297 11.18 16.87 -12.72
C ARG A 297 11.38 16.32 -11.32
N VAL A 298 11.10 17.11 -10.32
CA VAL A 298 11.01 16.66 -8.93
C VAL A 298 9.62 16.12 -8.70
N ILE A 299 9.54 14.93 -8.11
CA ILE A 299 8.29 14.31 -7.70
C ILE A 299 8.35 14.14 -6.19
N ARG A 300 7.53 14.88 -5.48
CA ARG A 300 7.27 14.66 -4.07
C ARG A 300 6.32 13.47 -3.97
N GLY A 301 6.67 12.47 -3.17
CA GLY A 301 5.83 11.30 -2.96
C GLY A 301 4.77 11.57 -1.89
N ASN A 302 3.98 10.55 -1.56
CA ASN A 302 2.98 10.67 -0.50
C ASN A 302 3.64 10.91 0.85
N LEU A 303 3.05 11.83 1.63
CA LEU A 303 3.47 12.12 2.99
C LEU A 303 2.87 11.08 3.96
N LEU A 304 3.71 10.28 4.58
CA LEU A 304 3.30 9.33 5.61
C LEU A 304 3.32 10.00 6.98
N ALA A 305 2.20 10.04 7.68
CA ALA A 305 2.09 10.50 9.06
C ALA A 305 2.07 9.27 9.98
N ILE A 306 3.18 8.97 10.63
CA ILE A 306 3.38 7.76 11.44
C ILE A 306 3.23 8.12 12.91
N PRO A 307 2.22 7.60 13.64
CA PRO A 307 2.04 7.88 15.05
C PRO A 307 3.15 7.22 15.89
N ILE A 308 3.73 7.99 16.81
CA ILE A 308 4.72 7.53 17.76
C ILE A 308 4.38 8.15 19.13
N SER A 309 3.96 7.30 20.05
CA SER A 309 3.45 7.75 21.36
C SER A 309 2.39 8.85 21.19
N ASP A 310 2.58 10.04 21.74
CA ASP A 310 1.66 11.16 21.65
C ASP A 310 2.00 12.12 20.50
N SER A 311 2.75 11.70 19.49
CA SER A 311 3.23 12.57 18.41
C SER A 311 3.24 11.84 17.08
N PHE A 312 3.70 12.53 16.04
CA PHE A 312 3.85 11.96 14.68
C PHE A 312 5.25 12.19 14.15
N ILE A 313 5.79 11.17 13.48
CA ILE A 313 6.87 11.35 12.52
C ILE A 313 6.24 11.43 11.14
N TYR A 314 6.66 12.41 10.36
CA TYR A 314 6.27 12.58 8.97
C TYR A 314 7.41 12.18 8.07
N VAL A 315 7.13 11.36 7.07
CA VAL A 315 8.12 10.86 6.11
C VAL A 315 7.64 11.11 4.70
N GLU A 316 8.43 11.83 3.92
CA GLU A 316 8.11 12.15 2.53
C GLU A 316 9.30 11.79 1.63
N PRO A 317 9.13 10.85 0.67
CA PRO A 317 10.18 10.53 -0.30
C PRO A 317 10.17 11.53 -1.45
N VAL A 318 11.36 11.92 -1.92
CA VAL A 318 11.56 12.84 -3.05
C VAL A 318 12.26 12.10 -4.18
N TYR A 319 11.60 12.04 -5.32
CA TYR A 319 12.10 11.39 -6.53
C TYR A 319 12.51 12.42 -7.58
N LEU A 320 13.44 12.02 -8.42
CA LEU A 320 13.84 12.78 -9.60
C LEU A 320 13.59 11.96 -10.86
N GLU A 321 12.91 12.58 -11.81
CA GLU A 321 12.62 12.01 -13.12
C GLU A 321 13.23 12.91 -14.21
N ALA A 322 13.87 12.32 -15.24
CA ALA A 322 14.33 13.08 -16.39
C ALA A 322 13.14 13.56 -17.22
N LYS A 323 13.04 14.87 -17.49
CA LYS A 323 12.07 15.40 -18.44
C LYS A 323 12.47 14.98 -19.84
N GLN A 324 11.58 14.29 -20.54
CA GLN A 324 11.73 14.15 -21.99
C GLN A 324 11.36 15.49 -22.64
N GLU A 325 12.26 16.06 -23.41
CA GLU A 325 11.90 17.14 -24.33
C GLU A 325 10.82 16.58 -25.26
N GLU A 326 9.62 17.14 -25.23
CA GLU A 326 8.65 16.95 -26.29
C GLU A 326 9.36 17.42 -27.57
N GLY A 327 9.81 16.46 -28.38
CA GLY A 327 10.50 16.73 -29.62
C GLY A 327 9.69 17.74 -30.42
N GLY A 328 10.28 18.89 -30.66
CA GLY A 328 9.68 19.98 -31.37
C GLY A 328 8.94 19.47 -32.59
N THR A 329 7.66 19.75 -32.67
CA THR A 329 6.90 19.64 -33.91
C THR A 329 7.60 20.50 -34.94
N SER A 330 8.39 19.86 -35.83
CA SER A 330 8.81 20.50 -37.07
C SER A 330 7.51 20.87 -37.80
N SER A 331 7.21 22.14 -37.82
CA SER A 331 6.14 22.70 -38.64
C SER A 331 6.50 22.46 -40.11
N THR A 332 6.08 21.33 -40.62
CA THR A 332 5.97 21.17 -42.07
C THR A 332 4.76 22.00 -42.50
N PRO A 333 4.89 22.90 -43.48
CA PRO A 333 3.79 23.74 -43.91
C PRO A 333 2.66 22.88 -44.44
N ALA A 334 1.45 23.13 -43.93
CA ALA A 334 0.24 22.49 -44.37
C ALA A 334 0.05 22.64 -45.88
N THR A 335 0.22 21.56 -46.62
CA THR A 335 -0.28 21.43 -48.01
C THR A 335 -1.81 21.40 -47.94
N LYS A 336 -2.44 22.36 -48.64
CA LYS A 336 -3.89 22.49 -48.77
C LYS A 336 -4.55 21.17 -49.17
N PRO A 337 -5.70 20.79 -48.60
CA PRO A 337 -6.42 19.59 -48.98
C PRO A 337 -7.03 19.76 -50.38
N SER A 338 -6.75 18.82 -51.25
CA SER A 338 -7.41 18.64 -52.57
C SER A 338 -8.89 18.22 -52.35
N PRO A 339 -9.87 18.86 -53.06
CA PRO A 339 -11.25 18.45 -52.96
C PRO A 339 -11.53 17.34 -53.96
N PHE A 340 -11.61 16.08 -53.52
CA PHE A 340 -12.35 15.00 -54.21
C PHE A 340 -12.06 13.65 -53.56
N ARG A 341 -12.97 13.18 -52.71
CA ARG A 341 -13.49 11.80 -52.78
C ARG A 341 -14.62 11.57 -51.79
N LYS A 342 -15.82 11.59 -52.30
CA LYS A 342 -16.96 10.89 -51.71
C LYS A 342 -16.88 9.42 -52.11
N SER A 343 -16.97 8.51 -51.11
CA SER A 343 -17.66 7.21 -51.27
C SER A 343 -17.72 6.54 -49.87
N GLN A 344 -18.88 6.47 -49.32
CA GLN A 344 -19.66 5.31 -48.88
C GLN A 344 -18.86 4.14 -48.26
N GLY A 345 -19.27 3.73 -47.06
CA GLY A 345 -19.02 2.39 -46.52
C GLY A 345 -18.64 2.43 -45.04
N GLY A 346 -19.60 2.11 -44.16
CA GLY A 346 -19.38 1.94 -42.73
C GLY A 346 -18.41 0.79 -42.44
N GLY A 347 -17.52 1.03 -41.54
CA GLY A 347 -16.63 0.05 -40.94
C GLY A 347 -15.90 0.74 -39.84
N ALA A 348 -16.25 0.43 -38.59
CA ALA A 348 -15.51 0.87 -37.44
C ALA A 348 -14.11 0.25 -37.45
N GLY A 349 -13.20 0.90 -38.17
CA GLY A 349 -11.78 0.60 -38.12
C GLY A 349 -11.21 1.14 -36.82
N VAL A 350 -10.93 0.25 -35.89
CA VAL A 350 -10.04 0.51 -34.78
C VAL A 350 -8.69 0.80 -35.40
N SER A 351 -8.31 2.07 -35.49
CA SER A 351 -6.94 2.48 -35.75
C SER A 351 -6.05 1.85 -34.67
N PRO A 352 -4.97 1.13 -35.02
CA PRO A 352 -3.98 0.78 -34.03
C PRO A 352 -3.44 2.10 -33.49
N LEU A 353 -3.71 2.38 -32.22
CA LEU A 353 -2.95 3.35 -31.45
C LEU A 353 -1.49 2.89 -31.55
N VAL A 354 -0.73 3.53 -32.41
CA VAL A 354 0.72 3.51 -32.34
C VAL A 354 1.03 4.15 -30.99
N GLU A 355 1.14 3.32 -29.96
CA GLU A 355 1.83 3.70 -28.75
C GLU A 355 3.22 4.15 -29.18
N LYS A 356 3.41 5.46 -29.29
CA LYS A 356 4.75 6.03 -29.27
C LYS A 356 5.41 5.43 -28.04
N SER A 357 6.43 4.62 -28.27
CA SER A 357 7.30 4.11 -27.22
C SER A 357 7.83 5.33 -26.45
N ARG A 358 7.13 5.70 -25.36
CA ARG A 358 7.69 6.56 -24.35
C ARG A 358 8.85 5.76 -23.76
N SER A 359 10.07 6.18 -24.02
CA SER A 359 11.19 5.68 -23.26
C SER A 359 10.86 6.07 -21.81
N ALA A 360 10.56 5.07 -20.99
CA ALA A 360 10.12 5.29 -19.62
C ALA A 360 11.33 5.81 -18.84
N SER A 361 11.35 7.12 -18.58
CA SER A 361 12.17 7.68 -17.53
C SER A 361 11.60 7.15 -16.22
N LEU A 362 12.38 6.35 -15.50
CA LEU A 362 12.00 5.83 -14.20
C LEU A 362 12.37 6.84 -13.14
N PRO A 363 11.43 7.27 -12.27
CA PRO A 363 11.76 8.13 -11.14
C PRO A 363 12.75 7.43 -10.20
N GLU A 364 13.80 8.13 -9.81
CA GLU A 364 14.82 7.66 -8.88
C GLU A 364 14.67 8.35 -7.53
N LEU A 365 14.61 7.58 -6.42
CA LEU A 365 14.61 8.14 -5.07
C LEU A 365 15.92 8.91 -4.82
N LYS A 366 15.83 10.21 -4.58
CA LYS A 366 16.99 11.07 -4.35
C LYS A 366 17.15 11.47 -2.90
N ARG A 367 16.06 11.74 -2.21
CA ARG A 367 16.04 12.16 -0.80
C ARG A 367 14.82 11.61 -0.09
N VAL A 368 14.93 11.64 1.23
CA VAL A 368 13.82 11.43 2.15
C VAL A 368 13.78 12.63 3.09
N ILE A 369 12.62 13.26 3.20
CA ILE A 369 12.34 14.31 4.16
C ILE A 369 11.68 13.67 5.36
N VAL A 370 12.19 13.97 6.55
CA VAL A 370 11.59 13.52 7.82
C VAL A 370 11.35 14.74 8.71
N ALA A 371 10.15 14.82 9.26
CA ALA A 371 9.80 15.84 10.25
C ALA A 371 9.31 15.19 11.54
N PHE A 372 9.78 15.70 12.66
CA PHE A 372 9.35 15.31 14.00
C PHE A 372 9.37 16.51 14.93
N SER A 373 8.25 16.83 15.53
CA SER A 373 8.11 18.02 16.36
C SER A 373 8.55 19.29 15.60
N ASN A 374 9.56 19.98 16.06
CA ASN A 374 10.11 21.19 15.41
C ASN A 374 11.29 20.92 14.49
N HIS A 375 11.77 19.69 14.41
CA HIS A 375 12.91 19.31 13.57
C HIS A 375 12.41 18.81 12.20
N LEU A 376 13.10 19.23 11.15
CA LEU A 376 12.85 18.83 9.77
C LEU A 376 14.19 18.65 9.08
N VAL A 377 14.41 17.47 8.51
CA VAL A 377 15.68 17.07 7.88
C VAL A 377 15.40 16.40 6.55
N MET A 378 16.17 16.76 5.53
CA MET A 378 16.22 16.07 4.25
C MET A 378 17.56 15.37 4.09
N ALA A 379 17.56 14.05 3.86
CA ALA A 379 18.76 13.25 3.69
C ALA A 379 18.66 12.28 2.49
N LYS A 380 19.77 11.60 2.15
CA LYS A 380 19.84 10.68 1.01
C LYS A 380 19.00 9.41 1.21
N ASP A 381 18.83 9.00 2.45
CA ASP A 381 18.10 7.81 2.86
C ASP A 381 17.34 8.06 4.15
N LEU A 382 16.41 7.16 4.47
CA LEU A 382 15.54 7.27 5.63
C LEU A 382 16.33 7.24 6.94
N ASP A 383 17.37 6.40 7.03
CA ASP A 383 18.16 6.25 8.24
C ASP A 383 18.88 7.55 8.62
N LYS A 384 19.51 8.21 7.65
CA LYS A 384 20.16 9.50 7.88
C LYS A 384 19.18 10.61 8.21
N ALA A 385 18.00 10.60 7.59
CA ALA A 385 16.97 11.58 7.88
C ALA A 385 16.43 11.40 9.31
N LEU A 386 16.13 10.17 9.73
CA LEU A 386 15.71 9.85 11.09
C LEU A 386 16.78 10.22 12.12
N ASN A 387 18.05 9.88 11.88
CA ASN A 387 19.17 10.24 12.75
C ASN A 387 19.28 11.75 12.94
N GLY A 388 19.17 12.49 11.82
CA GLY A 388 19.22 13.94 11.86
C GLY A 388 18.09 14.58 12.66
N VAL A 389 16.89 14.03 12.59
CA VAL A 389 15.70 14.52 13.32
C VAL A 389 15.73 14.15 14.79
N LEU A 390 16.22 12.95 15.12
CA LEU A 390 16.26 12.44 16.50
C LEU A 390 17.51 12.89 17.27
N GLY A 391 18.47 13.54 16.61
CA GLY A 391 19.70 14.02 17.23
C GLY A 391 20.65 12.92 17.69
N ARG A 392 20.55 11.72 17.11
CA ARG A 392 21.40 10.56 17.41
C ARG A 392 22.16 10.15 16.14
N GLU A 393 23.47 9.91 16.26
CA GLU A 393 24.16 9.01 15.34
C GLU A 393 23.73 7.58 15.70
N ILE A 394 22.64 7.11 15.12
CA ILE A 394 22.23 5.70 15.23
C ILE A 394 23.06 4.92 14.21
N SER A 395 23.93 4.04 14.69
CA SER A 395 24.53 3.03 13.81
C SER A 395 23.42 2.19 13.15
N PRO A 396 23.60 1.73 11.91
CA PRO A 396 22.58 0.96 11.16
C PRO A 396 22.05 -0.28 11.89
N THR A 397 22.68 -0.70 12.97
CA THR A 397 22.31 -1.83 13.83
C THR A 397 21.25 -1.48 14.88
N GLU A 398 20.92 -0.19 15.09
CA GLU A 398 19.97 0.27 16.14
C GLU A 398 18.57 0.60 15.62
N LEU A 399 18.31 0.45 14.31
CA LEU A 399 16.97 0.57 13.71
C LEU A 399 16.07 -0.67 13.92
N VAL A 400 16.56 -1.64 14.66
CA VAL A 400 15.73 -2.72 15.19
C VAL A 400 15.13 -2.24 16.52
N THR A 401 13.96 -1.62 16.41
CA THR A 401 12.90 -1.45 17.41
C THR A 401 13.27 -0.95 18.83
N PRO A 402 12.72 0.19 19.29
CA PRO A 402 12.59 0.46 20.72
C PRO A 402 11.52 -0.50 21.29
N GLY A 403 11.96 -1.63 21.75
CA GLY A 403 11.12 -2.70 22.31
C GLY A 403 11.84 -4.02 22.48
N VAL A 404 13.00 -4.18 21.88
CA VAL A 404 13.79 -5.44 21.92
C VAL A 404 14.72 -5.52 23.16
N SER A 405 14.66 -4.55 24.07
CA SER A 405 15.37 -4.68 25.35
C SER A 405 14.81 -5.81 26.25
N GLU A 406 13.65 -6.36 25.93
CA GLU A 406 13.05 -7.45 26.72
C GLU A 406 13.14 -8.85 26.06
N ILE A 407 13.67 -8.99 24.83
CA ILE A 407 13.79 -10.28 24.16
C ILE A 407 15.24 -10.60 23.71
N LEU A 408 16.21 -9.90 24.23
CA LEU A 408 17.60 -10.38 24.14
C LEU A 408 17.80 -11.39 25.27
N GLY A 409 17.51 -12.65 24.97
CA GLY A 409 17.86 -13.74 25.88
C GLY A 409 19.31 -13.64 26.33
N ALA A 410 19.65 -14.18 27.50
CA ALA A 410 20.96 -14.10 28.16
C ALA A 410 22.18 -14.32 27.25
N ASP A 411 22.01 -15.05 26.16
CA ASP A 411 23.06 -15.34 25.16
C ASP A 411 23.50 -14.09 24.35
N ASN A 412 22.60 -13.15 24.05
CA ASN A 412 22.94 -11.96 23.27
C ASN A 412 23.57 -10.87 24.13
N LEU A 413 23.13 -10.74 25.38
CA LEU A 413 23.76 -9.86 26.36
C LEU A 413 25.18 -10.34 26.70
N GLY A 414 25.39 -11.66 26.73
CA GLY A 414 26.72 -12.27 26.88
C GLY A 414 27.66 -11.90 25.73
N LYS A 415 27.19 -11.94 24.49
CA LYS A 415 27.95 -11.51 23.30
C LYS A 415 28.31 -10.03 23.33
N LEU A 416 27.35 -9.18 23.75
CA LEU A 416 27.55 -7.74 23.86
C LEU A 416 28.55 -7.39 24.96
N ALA A 417 28.48 -8.06 26.11
CA ALA A 417 29.45 -7.93 27.20
C ALA A 417 30.88 -8.30 26.73
N LEU A 418 31.01 -9.40 25.98
CA LEU A 418 32.30 -9.82 25.42
C LEU A 418 32.86 -8.82 24.39
N GLN A 419 31.97 -8.17 23.61
CA GLN A 419 32.36 -7.16 22.64
C GLN A 419 32.94 -5.91 23.33
N HIS A 420 32.27 -5.39 24.37
CA HIS A 420 32.75 -4.26 25.16
C HIS A 420 34.04 -4.57 25.87
N TYR A 421 34.16 -5.79 26.40
CA TYR A 421 35.42 -6.26 27.00
C TYR A 421 36.59 -6.26 26.01
N ASN A 422 36.37 -6.78 24.80
CA ASN A 422 37.44 -6.82 23.78
C ASN A 422 37.83 -5.41 23.33
N LYS A 423 36.91 -4.51 23.12
CA LYS A 423 37.20 -3.12 22.80
C LYS A 423 37.96 -2.39 23.91
N ALA A 424 37.54 -2.60 25.16
CA ALA A 424 38.28 -2.06 26.31
C ALA A 424 39.73 -2.56 26.30
N LYS A 425 39.96 -3.86 26.08
CA LYS A 425 41.30 -4.45 26.00
C LYS A 425 42.15 -3.86 24.88
N ASP A 426 41.56 -3.57 23.74
CA ASP A 426 42.27 -2.96 22.60
C ASP A 426 42.62 -1.50 22.88
N TYR A 427 41.73 -0.70 23.49
CA TYR A 427 42.04 0.66 23.91
C TYR A 427 43.11 0.71 25.01
N LEU A 428 43.11 -0.24 25.93
CA LEU A 428 44.16 -0.37 26.94
C LEU A 428 45.52 -0.62 26.28
N ARG A 429 45.60 -1.48 25.26
CA ARG A 429 46.82 -1.75 24.50
C ARG A 429 47.33 -0.53 23.72
N GLN A 430 46.42 0.33 23.29
CA GLN A 430 46.72 1.56 22.57
C GLN A 430 47.05 2.74 23.52
N GLY A 431 46.97 2.54 24.83
CA GLY A 431 47.18 3.60 25.82
C GLY A 431 46.06 4.66 25.88
N ASN A 432 44.91 4.39 25.26
CA ASN A 432 43.76 5.32 25.24
C ASN A 432 42.86 5.10 26.47
N TRP A 433 43.25 5.70 27.58
CA TRP A 433 42.59 5.54 28.87
C TRP A 433 41.18 6.09 28.94
N ALA A 434 40.86 7.14 28.14
CA ALA A 434 39.53 7.75 28.10
C ALA A 434 38.50 6.78 27.48
N GLU A 435 38.80 6.20 26.32
CA GLU A 435 37.93 5.22 25.66
C GLU A 435 37.90 3.89 26.38
N TYR A 436 38.98 3.47 27.02
CA TYR A 436 39.01 2.32 27.90
C TYR A 436 37.99 2.46 29.05
N GLY A 437 37.94 3.63 29.70
CA GLY A 437 37.00 3.88 30.79
C GLY A 437 35.52 3.81 30.32
N LYS A 438 35.22 4.39 29.15
CA LYS A 438 33.87 4.33 28.58
C LYS A 438 33.43 2.90 28.25
N GLU A 439 34.30 2.09 27.66
CA GLU A 439 33.97 0.69 27.35
C GLU A 439 33.77 -0.17 28.58
N LEU A 440 34.46 0.13 29.71
CA LEU A 440 34.20 -0.50 31.00
C LEU A 440 32.84 -0.11 31.58
N GLU A 441 32.45 1.15 31.49
CA GLU A 441 31.12 1.61 31.93
C GLU A 441 29.99 0.92 31.13
N ASN A 442 30.18 0.81 29.79
CA ASN A 442 29.23 0.09 28.94
C ASN A 442 29.15 -1.40 29.31
N LEU A 443 30.27 -2.05 29.55
CA LEU A 443 30.32 -3.42 30.02
C LEU A 443 29.59 -3.60 31.35
N GLU A 444 29.82 -2.72 32.31
CA GLU A 444 29.14 -2.77 33.62
C GLU A 444 27.63 -2.64 33.46
N LYS A 445 27.14 -1.76 32.58
CA LYS A 445 25.71 -1.60 32.29
C LYS A 445 25.10 -2.90 31.75
N VAL A 446 25.75 -3.52 30.75
CA VAL A 446 25.28 -4.79 30.17
C VAL A 446 25.25 -5.91 31.23
N LEU A 447 26.27 -6.01 32.07
CA LEU A 447 26.28 -6.98 33.16
C LEU A 447 25.21 -6.77 34.21
N ARG A 448 24.85 -5.53 34.52
CA ARG A 448 23.72 -5.19 35.41
C ARG A 448 22.38 -5.61 34.80
N ASP A 449 22.20 -5.39 33.50
CA ASP A 449 20.99 -5.80 32.77
C ASP A 449 20.87 -7.33 32.72
N MET A 450 21.97 -8.06 32.49
CA MET A 450 22.00 -9.53 32.60
C MET A 450 21.60 -10.02 33.99
N ALA A 451 22.13 -9.42 35.02
CA ALA A 451 21.82 -9.79 36.40
C ALA A 451 20.35 -9.53 36.78
N ARG A 452 19.71 -8.51 36.16
CA ARG A 452 18.30 -8.19 36.36
C ARG A 452 17.41 -9.25 35.70
N ILE A 453 17.68 -9.61 34.46
CA ILE A 453 16.93 -10.64 33.72
C ILE A 453 17.02 -12.00 34.42
N THR A 454 18.22 -12.38 34.87
CA THR A 454 18.42 -13.66 35.59
C THR A 454 17.69 -13.71 36.95
N LYS A 455 17.37 -12.56 37.54
CA LYS A 455 16.56 -12.48 38.76
C LYS A 455 15.09 -12.59 38.48
N GLU A 456 14.60 -12.12 37.33
CA GLU A 456 13.19 -12.18 36.94
C GLU A 456 12.80 -13.58 36.42
N GLU A 457 13.72 -14.33 35.83
CA GLU A 457 13.51 -15.73 35.43
C GLU A 457 13.47 -16.73 36.62
N LYS A 458 13.91 -16.32 37.80
CA LYS A 458 13.90 -17.13 39.04
C LYS A 458 12.72 -16.85 39.96
N LYS A 459 11.78 -15.97 39.57
CA LYS A 459 10.57 -15.72 40.30
C LYS A 459 9.35 -16.24 39.53
#